data_6c0428d798daa0a79c7b70bf01f592ac
#
_entry.id   6c0428d798daa0a79c7b70bf01f592ac
#
_cell.length_a   1.000
_cell.length_b   1.000
_cell.length_c   1.000
_cell.angle_alpha   90.00
_cell.angle_beta   90.00
_cell.angle_gamma   90.00
#
_symmetry.space_group_name_H-M   'P 1'
#
loop_
_entity.id
_entity.type
_entity.pdbx_description
1 polymer ?
#
loop_
_entity_poly.entity_id
_entity_poly.type
_entity_poly.pdbx_seq_one_letter_code
_entity_poly.pdbx_strand_id
1 'polypeptide(L)'
;MIKKITLITVSTLFFFGCSSKNNVTHSENLTALNWHYKIHKDIEDSNLDQADEDFLSLQAEHPSSIYIKTDLLTLYLAHQQNKEYDLALFYLSEYEKRYSSVEEIPWIEYQKIKMNFLKYDTPFTNQKMLLDIITMCDNYLKKYPNSSYAPEVSTILAKAELTNKYLNAKISRLYKKLDKPKASKLYETKIPSNSKPPVIPWYKKLFYW
;
A
#
# COMPACT_ATOMS: atom_id res chain seq x y z
N MET A 1 -49.24 -50.25 32.60
CA MET A 1 -48.07 -50.68 31.82
C MET A 1 -47.87 -49.69 30.67
N ILE A 2 -46.98 -48.73 30.83
CA ILE A 2 -46.72 -47.72 29.81
C ILE A 2 -45.36 -48.02 29.22
N LYS A 3 -45.35 -48.42 27.93
CA LYS A 3 -44.13 -48.69 27.16
C LYS A 3 -43.46 -47.36 26.82
N LYS A 4 -42.24 -47.18 27.31
CA LYS A 4 -41.35 -46.07 26.91
C LYS A 4 -40.81 -46.33 25.52
N ILE A 5 -41.19 -45.51 24.55
CA ILE A 5 -40.59 -45.47 23.21
C ILE A 5 -39.43 -44.50 23.27
N THR A 6 -38.21 -45.01 23.19
CA THR A 6 -36.99 -44.23 23.06
C THR A 6 -36.81 -43.84 21.61
N LEU A 7 -36.95 -42.55 21.32
CA LEU A 7 -36.72 -41.97 20.01
C LEU A 7 -35.20 -41.76 19.84
N ILE A 8 -34.56 -42.59 19.03
CA ILE A 8 -33.14 -42.43 18.64
C ILE A 8 -33.11 -41.46 17.47
N THR A 9 -32.69 -40.20 17.73
CA THR A 9 -32.40 -39.23 16.68
C THR A 9 -30.99 -39.50 16.15
N VAL A 10 -30.89 -40.03 14.92
CA VAL A 10 -29.66 -40.17 14.20
C VAL A 10 -29.30 -38.81 13.62
N SER A 11 -28.31 -38.15 14.26
CA SER A 11 -27.70 -36.91 13.77
C SER A 11 -26.74 -37.23 12.65
N THR A 12 -27.19 -37.06 11.40
CA THR A 12 -26.32 -37.11 10.22
C THR A 12 -25.46 -35.85 10.12
N LEU A 13 -24.21 -35.96 10.55
CA LEU A 13 -23.18 -34.95 10.32
C LEU A 13 -22.84 -34.93 8.82
N PHE A 14 -23.36 -33.95 8.10
CA PHE A 14 -22.88 -33.60 6.76
C PHE A 14 -21.50 -32.98 6.89
N PHE A 15 -20.45 -33.76 6.68
CA PHE A 15 -19.13 -33.25 6.36
C PHE A 15 -19.18 -32.64 4.96
N PHE A 16 -19.40 -31.34 4.86
CA PHE A 16 -19.01 -30.59 3.68
C PHE A 16 -17.48 -30.58 3.62
N GLY A 17 -16.91 -31.61 3.02
CA GLY A 17 -15.54 -31.59 2.58
C GLY A 17 -15.40 -30.48 1.54
N CYS A 18 -14.75 -29.37 1.90
CA CYS A 18 -14.15 -28.46 0.93
C CYS A 18 -13.11 -29.29 0.15
N SER A 19 -13.53 -29.86 -0.97
CA SER A 19 -12.60 -30.38 -1.97
C SER A 19 -11.96 -29.15 -2.62
N SER A 20 -10.87 -28.67 -2.01
CA SER A 20 -9.89 -27.86 -2.71
C SER A 20 -9.40 -28.72 -3.88
N LYS A 21 -9.90 -28.46 -5.06
CA LYS A 21 -9.25 -28.92 -6.29
C LYS A 21 -7.90 -28.21 -6.34
N ASN A 22 -6.90 -28.82 -5.72
CA ASN A 22 -5.54 -28.57 -6.10
C ASN A 22 -5.42 -29.11 -7.53
N ASN A 23 -5.74 -28.27 -8.50
CA ASN A 23 -5.18 -28.40 -9.82
C ASN A 23 -3.68 -28.15 -9.62
N VAL A 24 -2.94 -29.19 -9.26
CA VAL A 24 -1.53 -29.28 -9.56
C VAL A 24 -1.51 -29.31 -11.08
N THR A 25 -1.57 -28.11 -11.67
CA THR A 25 -1.20 -27.96 -13.07
C THR A 25 0.26 -28.41 -13.09
N HIS A 26 0.48 -29.54 -13.75
CA HIS A 26 1.81 -29.95 -14.19
C HIS A 26 2.48 -28.67 -14.67
N SER A 27 3.57 -28.25 -14.00
CA SER A 27 4.39 -27.16 -14.48
C SER A 27 4.92 -27.63 -15.83
N GLU A 28 4.26 -27.21 -16.92
CA GLU A 28 4.89 -27.26 -18.20
C GLU A 28 6.18 -26.49 -18.00
N ASN A 29 7.35 -27.11 -18.25
CA ASN A 29 8.64 -26.42 -18.22
C ASN A 29 8.61 -25.36 -19.33
N LEU A 30 7.97 -24.23 -19.04
CA LEU A 30 7.87 -23.13 -19.98
C LEU A 30 9.24 -22.48 -20.11
N THR A 31 9.57 -22.01 -21.29
CA THR A 31 10.76 -21.17 -21.46
C THR A 31 10.60 -19.85 -20.71
N ALA A 32 11.69 -19.24 -20.29
CA ALA A 32 11.64 -17.91 -19.65
C ALA A 32 10.88 -16.86 -20.48
N LEU A 33 10.96 -16.94 -21.81
CA LEU A 33 10.22 -16.08 -22.73
C LEU A 33 8.71 -16.34 -22.65
N ASN A 34 8.29 -17.61 -22.58
CA ASN A 34 6.88 -17.96 -22.48
C ASN A 34 6.28 -17.51 -21.16
N TRP A 35 7.02 -17.64 -20.05
CA TRP A 35 6.62 -17.09 -18.75
C TRP A 35 6.45 -15.57 -18.81
N HIS A 36 7.42 -14.87 -19.42
CA HIS A 36 7.35 -13.42 -19.62
C HIS A 36 6.07 -13.02 -20.39
N TYR A 37 5.77 -13.67 -21.51
CA TYR A 37 4.54 -13.38 -22.26
C TYR A 37 3.27 -13.69 -21.48
N LYS A 38 3.28 -14.76 -20.68
CA LYS A 38 2.12 -15.14 -19.86
C LYS A 38 1.85 -14.08 -18.79
N ILE A 39 2.87 -13.64 -18.07
CA ILE A 39 2.79 -12.55 -17.07
C ILE A 39 2.18 -11.29 -17.70
N HIS A 40 2.70 -10.87 -18.87
CA HIS A 40 2.18 -9.68 -19.55
C HIS A 40 0.71 -9.85 -19.99
N LYS A 41 0.33 -11.01 -20.47
CA LYS A 41 -1.05 -11.31 -20.85
C LYS A 41 -1.97 -11.26 -19.62
N ASP A 42 -1.58 -11.86 -18.50
CA ASP A 42 -2.38 -11.83 -17.27
C ASP A 42 -2.55 -10.41 -16.73
N ILE A 43 -1.53 -9.55 -16.85
CA ILE A 43 -1.63 -8.13 -16.53
C ILE A 43 -2.62 -7.40 -17.45
N GLU A 44 -2.56 -7.65 -18.78
CA GLU A 44 -3.51 -7.09 -19.75
C GLU A 44 -4.95 -7.53 -19.47
N ASP A 45 -5.13 -8.79 -19.07
CA ASP A 45 -6.42 -9.37 -18.68
C ASP A 45 -6.88 -8.92 -17.27
N SER A 46 -6.10 -8.07 -16.59
CA SER A 46 -6.34 -7.58 -15.22
C SER A 46 -6.39 -8.70 -14.17
N ASN A 47 -5.68 -9.80 -14.42
CA ASN A 47 -5.56 -10.95 -13.53
C ASN A 47 -4.20 -10.91 -12.80
N LEU A 48 -4.03 -9.92 -11.91
CA LEU A 48 -2.74 -9.65 -11.26
C LEU A 48 -2.30 -10.78 -10.33
N ASP A 49 -3.23 -11.46 -9.65
CA ASP A 49 -2.90 -12.61 -8.79
C ASP A 49 -2.22 -13.73 -9.61
N GLN A 50 -2.72 -14.01 -10.83
CA GLN A 50 -2.11 -14.99 -11.70
C GLN A 50 -0.77 -14.51 -12.25
N ALA A 51 -0.64 -13.23 -12.58
CA ALA A 51 0.62 -12.65 -13.02
C ALA A 51 1.70 -12.78 -11.94
N ASP A 52 1.35 -12.61 -10.66
CA ASP A 52 2.24 -12.82 -9.52
C ASP A 52 2.68 -14.28 -9.39
N GLU A 53 1.76 -15.24 -9.51
CA GLU A 53 2.07 -16.67 -9.48
C GLU A 53 3.00 -17.08 -10.63
N ASP A 54 2.74 -16.57 -11.84
CA ASP A 54 3.55 -16.84 -13.02
C ASP A 54 4.95 -16.21 -12.90
N PHE A 55 5.05 -15.03 -12.30
CA PHE A 55 6.34 -14.41 -12.01
C PHE A 55 7.15 -15.20 -10.97
N LEU A 56 6.50 -15.76 -9.93
CA LEU A 56 7.16 -16.66 -8.99
C LEU A 56 7.68 -17.91 -9.69
N SER A 57 6.90 -18.48 -10.63
CA SER A 57 7.31 -19.63 -11.45
C SER A 57 8.51 -19.29 -12.35
N LEU A 58 8.50 -18.12 -13.01
CA LEU A 58 9.65 -17.62 -13.77
C LEU A 58 10.90 -17.51 -12.91
N GLN A 59 10.78 -16.94 -11.70
CA GLN A 59 11.93 -16.82 -10.78
C GLN A 59 12.46 -18.17 -10.31
N ALA A 60 11.58 -19.14 -10.07
CA ALA A 60 11.95 -20.48 -9.59
C ALA A 60 12.62 -21.32 -10.69
N GLU A 61 12.06 -21.29 -11.90
CA GLU A 61 12.54 -22.11 -13.01
C GLU A 61 13.72 -21.47 -13.75
N HIS A 62 13.74 -20.14 -13.84
CA HIS A 62 14.73 -19.37 -14.59
C HIS A 62 15.33 -18.21 -13.81
N PRO A 63 16.03 -18.44 -12.66
CA PRO A 63 16.47 -17.37 -11.75
C PRO A 63 17.47 -16.39 -12.37
N SER A 64 18.13 -16.75 -13.46
CA SER A 64 19.07 -15.91 -14.20
C SER A 64 18.48 -15.28 -15.46
N SER A 65 17.14 -15.34 -15.63
CA SER A 65 16.47 -14.79 -16.80
C SER A 65 16.60 -13.27 -16.87
N ILE A 66 16.87 -12.76 -18.06
CA ILE A 66 16.91 -11.32 -18.37
C ILE A 66 15.54 -10.66 -18.20
N TYR A 67 14.45 -11.43 -18.28
CA TYR A 67 13.07 -10.94 -18.20
C TYR A 67 12.68 -10.54 -16.77
N ILE A 68 13.29 -11.15 -15.73
CA ILE A 68 12.99 -10.86 -14.33
C ILE A 68 13.09 -9.36 -14.03
N LYS A 69 14.15 -8.69 -14.55
CA LYS A 69 14.33 -7.25 -14.35
C LYS A 69 13.14 -6.44 -14.91
N THR A 70 12.69 -6.77 -16.10
CA THR A 70 11.59 -6.07 -16.77
C THR A 70 10.27 -6.37 -16.09
N ASP A 71 10.03 -7.65 -15.75
CA ASP A 71 8.77 -8.09 -15.15
C ASP A 71 8.57 -7.51 -13.74
N LEU A 72 9.64 -7.33 -12.94
CA LEU A 72 9.57 -6.62 -11.67
C LEU A 72 9.04 -5.19 -11.83
N LEU A 73 9.50 -4.45 -12.84
CA LEU A 73 9.03 -3.10 -13.10
C LEU A 73 7.61 -3.10 -13.67
N THR A 74 7.27 -4.05 -14.52
CA THR A 74 5.93 -4.17 -15.09
C THR A 74 4.90 -4.48 -14.01
N LEU A 75 5.18 -5.44 -13.12
CA LEU A 75 4.33 -5.76 -11.97
C LEU A 75 4.22 -4.59 -11.00
N TYR A 76 5.34 -3.90 -10.69
CA TYR A 76 5.30 -2.66 -9.91
C TYR A 76 4.29 -1.66 -10.49
N LEU A 77 4.34 -1.40 -11.81
CA LEU A 77 3.43 -0.47 -12.46
C LEU A 77 1.98 -0.96 -12.48
N ALA A 78 1.76 -2.26 -12.73
CA ALA A 78 0.43 -2.86 -12.73
C ALA A 78 -0.25 -2.74 -11.36
N HIS A 79 0.43 -3.13 -10.27
CA HIS A 79 -0.09 -3.00 -8.91
C HIS A 79 -0.28 -1.53 -8.50
N GLN A 80 0.62 -0.62 -8.93
CA GLN A 80 0.44 0.82 -8.70
C GLN A 80 -0.86 1.33 -9.36
N GLN A 81 -1.15 0.93 -10.60
CA GLN A 81 -2.36 1.31 -11.32
C GLN A 81 -3.62 0.74 -10.65
N ASN A 82 -3.53 -0.48 -10.15
CA ASN A 82 -4.62 -1.15 -9.43
C ASN A 82 -4.76 -0.68 -7.96
N LYS A 83 -3.94 0.28 -7.52
CA LYS A 83 -3.90 0.81 -6.13
C LYS A 83 -3.49 -0.20 -5.06
N GLU A 84 -2.84 -1.25 -5.44
CA GLU A 84 -2.25 -2.27 -4.57
C GLU A 84 -0.84 -1.85 -4.15
N TYR A 85 -0.77 -0.73 -3.42
CA TYR A 85 0.49 -0.04 -3.14
C TYR A 85 1.50 -0.87 -2.35
N ASP A 86 1.06 -1.85 -1.55
CA ASP A 86 1.97 -2.73 -0.82
C ASP A 86 2.70 -3.70 -1.76
N LEU A 87 1.99 -4.28 -2.74
CA LEU A 87 2.58 -5.12 -3.76
C LEU A 87 3.48 -4.30 -4.70
N ALA A 88 3.03 -3.12 -5.10
CA ALA A 88 3.87 -2.20 -5.86
C ALA A 88 5.19 -1.89 -5.14
N LEU A 89 5.15 -1.58 -3.83
CA LEU A 89 6.35 -1.35 -3.02
C LEU A 89 7.24 -2.60 -2.91
N PHE A 90 6.64 -3.78 -2.83
CA PHE A 90 7.37 -5.04 -2.81
C PHE A 90 8.17 -5.25 -4.09
N TYR A 91 7.51 -5.17 -5.27
CA TYR A 91 8.18 -5.35 -6.56
C TYR A 91 9.26 -4.30 -6.82
N LEU A 92 8.99 -3.04 -6.49
CA LEU A 92 9.99 -1.96 -6.60
C LEU A 92 11.21 -2.20 -5.68
N SER A 93 10.98 -2.73 -4.48
CA SER A 93 12.05 -3.04 -3.54
C SER A 93 12.90 -4.23 -3.99
N GLU A 94 12.27 -5.25 -4.62
CA GLU A 94 13.01 -6.37 -5.21
C GLU A 94 13.82 -5.93 -6.42
N TYR A 95 13.28 -5.03 -7.25
CA TYR A 95 14.03 -4.40 -8.34
C TYR A 95 15.24 -3.64 -7.81
N GLU A 96 15.06 -2.78 -6.81
CA GLU A 96 16.14 -1.99 -6.21
C GLU A 96 17.28 -2.87 -5.72
N LYS A 97 16.98 -3.93 -4.98
CA LYS A 97 17.99 -4.82 -4.41
C LYS A 97 18.87 -5.52 -5.44
N ARG A 98 18.30 -5.87 -6.60
CA ARG A 98 18.95 -6.77 -7.56
C ARG A 98 19.48 -6.05 -8.79
N TYR A 99 18.84 -4.97 -9.22
CA TYR A 99 19.02 -4.44 -10.57
C TYR A 99 19.24 -2.93 -10.65
N SER A 100 18.98 -2.17 -9.56
CA SER A 100 19.08 -0.72 -9.65
C SER A 100 20.52 -0.24 -9.81
N SER A 101 20.70 0.76 -10.66
CA SER A 101 21.92 1.55 -10.71
C SER A 101 21.87 2.70 -9.70
N VAL A 102 23.03 3.30 -9.42
CA VAL A 102 23.13 4.45 -8.51
C VAL A 102 22.30 5.63 -9.01
N GLU A 103 22.21 5.81 -10.32
CA GLU A 103 21.44 6.88 -10.97
C GLU A 103 19.93 6.71 -10.82
N GLU A 104 19.45 5.47 -10.66
CA GLU A 104 18.03 5.15 -10.49
C GLU A 104 17.55 5.32 -9.04
N ILE A 105 18.44 5.34 -8.06
CA ILE A 105 18.07 5.42 -6.63
C ILE A 105 17.19 6.63 -6.31
N PRO A 106 17.47 7.86 -6.80
CA PRO A 106 16.58 9.00 -6.53
C PRO A 106 15.14 8.79 -7.05
N TRP A 107 15.01 8.16 -8.23
CA TRP A 107 13.70 7.81 -8.77
C TRP A 107 12.99 6.77 -7.90
N ILE A 108 13.69 5.71 -7.49
CA ILE A 108 13.14 4.65 -6.66
C ILE A 108 12.66 5.19 -5.30
N GLU A 109 13.50 5.99 -4.62
CA GLU A 109 13.13 6.60 -3.35
C GLU A 109 11.92 7.54 -3.48
N TYR A 110 11.86 8.33 -4.57
CA TYR A 110 10.68 9.13 -4.88
C TYR A 110 9.43 8.26 -5.08
N GLN A 111 9.52 7.17 -5.84
CA GLN A 111 8.37 6.28 -6.06
C GLN A 111 7.89 5.65 -4.74
N LYS A 112 8.80 5.26 -3.85
CA LYS A 112 8.45 4.76 -2.50
C LYS A 112 7.70 5.81 -1.68
N ILE A 113 8.15 7.06 -1.68
CA ILE A 113 7.45 8.17 -1.04
C ILE A 113 6.05 8.34 -1.63
N LYS A 114 5.94 8.36 -2.96
CA LYS A 114 4.68 8.50 -3.69
C LYS A 114 3.70 7.39 -3.34
N MET A 115 4.14 6.12 -3.33
CA MET A 115 3.27 4.98 -2.99
C MET A 115 2.77 5.06 -1.55
N ASN A 116 3.64 5.37 -0.59
CA ASN A 116 3.24 5.55 0.81
C ASN A 116 2.25 6.71 0.96
N PHE A 117 2.44 7.81 0.21
CA PHE A 117 1.50 8.93 0.24
C PHE A 117 0.14 8.58 -0.39
N LEU A 118 0.12 7.83 -1.49
CA LEU A 118 -1.12 7.36 -2.13
C LEU A 118 -1.86 6.34 -1.27
N LYS A 119 -1.13 5.48 -0.55
CA LYS A 119 -1.69 4.53 0.42
C LYS A 119 -2.34 5.25 1.61
N TYR A 120 -1.89 6.46 1.95
CA TYR A 120 -2.48 7.31 2.98
C TYR A 120 -3.78 7.94 2.47
N ASP A 121 -4.84 7.12 2.38
CA ASP A 121 -6.12 7.50 1.75
C ASP A 121 -7.01 8.34 2.70
N THR A 122 -6.97 8.07 4.00
CA THR A 122 -7.83 8.78 4.95
C THR A 122 -7.03 9.57 5.98
N PRO A 123 -7.24 10.92 6.06
CA PRO A 123 -6.50 11.81 6.94
C PRO A 123 -6.61 11.49 8.44
N PHE A 124 -7.43 10.54 8.85
CA PHE A 124 -7.79 10.32 10.26
C PHE A 124 -7.41 8.95 10.81
N THR A 125 -6.90 8.04 9.99
CA THR A 125 -6.71 6.65 10.40
C THR A 125 -5.30 6.32 10.85
N ASN A 126 -4.27 7.00 10.34
CA ASN A 126 -2.89 6.63 10.66
C ASN A 126 -1.95 7.83 10.71
N GLN A 127 -1.98 8.56 11.85
CA GLN A 127 -1.07 9.70 12.07
C GLN A 127 0.41 9.28 12.02
N LYS A 128 0.75 8.05 12.43
CA LYS A 128 2.12 7.55 12.37
C LYS A 128 2.62 7.50 10.93
N MET A 129 1.84 6.89 10.04
CA MET A 129 2.18 6.81 8.62
C MET A 129 2.40 8.21 7.99
N LEU A 130 1.59 9.18 8.38
CA LEU A 130 1.76 10.57 7.91
C LEU A 130 3.09 11.18 8.37
N LEU A 131 3.50 10.95 9.62
CA LEU A 131 4.79 11.41 10.13
C LEU A 131 5.96 10.68 9.47
N ASP A 132 5.80 9.40 9.17
CA ASP A 132 6.80 8.62 8.44
C ASP A 132 6.98 9.18 7.02
N ILE A 133 5.89 9.54 6.32
CA ILE A 133 5.93 10.19 4.99
C ILE A 133 6.68 11.54 5.06
N ILE A 134 6.37 12.37 6.05
CA ILE A 134 7.07 13.65 6.26
C ILE A 134 8.57 13.40 6.43
N THR A 135 8.94 12.44 7.27
CA THR A 135 10.35 12.08 7.50
C THR A 135 11.03 11.56 6.23
N MET A 136 10.35 10.74 5.44
CA MET A 136 10.86 10.26 4.15
C MET A 136 11.10 11.43 3.17
N CYS A 137 10.17 12.37 3.07
CA CYS A 137 10.31 13.55 2.22
C CYS A 137 11.49 14.44 2.65
N ASP A 138 11.61 14.73 3.95
CA ASP A 138 12.70 15.54 4.51
C ASP A 138 14.08 14.90 4.23
N ASN A 139 14.19 13.59 4.43
CA ASN A 139 15.42 12.85 4.16
C ASN A 139 15.77 12.87 2.68
N TYR A 140 14.78 12.69 1.80
CA TYR A 140 14.96 12.75 0.36
C TYR A 140 15.49 14.11 -0.08
N LEU A 141 14.84 15.20 0.35
CA LEU A 141 15.22 16.57 -0.05
C LEU A 141 16.61 16.97 0.48
N LYS A 142 17.03 16.45 1.64
CA LYS A 142 18.39 16.61 2.15
C LYS A 142 19.42 15.85 1.33
N LYS A 143 19.08 14.61 0.91
CA LYS A 143 19.99 13.71 0.20
C LYS A 143 20.11 14.06 -1.29
N TYR A 144 18.99 14.49 -1.89
CA TYR A 144 18.89 14.74 -3.33
C TYR A 144 18.28 16.12 -3.65
N PRO A 145 18.89 17.22 -3.19
CA PRO A 145 18.30 18.57 -3.34
C PRO A 145 18.16 19.02 -4.81
N ASN A 146 18.99 18.48 -5.70
CA ASN A 146 19.01 18.82 -7.14
C ASN A 146 18.37 17.72 -8.01
N SER A 147 17.68 16.76 -7.43
CA SER A 147 16.97 15.73 -8.20
C SER A 147 15.83 16.33 -8.99
N SER A 148 15.57 15.81 -10.19
CA SER A 148 14.39 16.15 -11.01
C SER A 148 13.08 15.87 -10.30
N TYR A 149 13.07 15.00 -9.25
CA TYR A 149 11.87 14.64 -8.46
C TYR A 149 11.72 15.47 -7.17
N ALA A 150 12.68 16.37 -6.87
CA ALA A 150 12.62 17.20 -5.67
C ALA A 150 11.38 18.11 -5.60
N PRO A 151 10.87 18.71 -6.70
CA PRO A 151 9.63 19.49 -6.68
C PRO A 151 8.40 18.67 -6.31
N GLU A 152 8.29 17.44 -6.82
CA GLU A 152 7.18 16.53 -6.52
C GLU A 152 7.23 16.08 -5.06
N VAL A 153 8.42 15.73 -4.55
CA VAL A 153 8.59 15.38 -3.12
C VAL A 153 8.26 16.56 -2.23
N SER A 154 8.66 17.78 -2.58
CA SER A 154 8.30 19.00 -1.85
C SER A 154 6.79 19.23 -1.82
N THR A 155 6.10 18.90 -2.92
CA THR A 155 4.63 18.97 -3.00
C THR A 155 3.96 17.95 -2.07
N ILE A 156 4.48 16.71 -2.02
CA ILE A 156 4.00 15.67 -1.10
C ILE A 156 4.25 16.11 0.35
N LEU A 157 5.45 16.62 0.66
CA LEU A 157 5.80 17.15 1.98
C LEU A 157 4.81 18.22 2.44
N ALA A 158 4.57 19.24 1.60
CA ALA A 158 3.65 20.32 1.93
C ALA A 158 2.23 19.83 2.21
N LYS A 159 1.73 18.87 1.40
CA LYS A 159 0.42 18.23 1.62
C LYS A 159 0.38 17.44 2.93
N ALA A 160 1.42 16.65 3.21
CA ALA A 160 1.51 15.84 4.42
C ALA A 160 1.59 16.71 5.68
N GLU A 161 2.40 17.75 5.66
CA GLU A 161 2.49 18.72 6.76
C GLU A 161 1.18 19.47 7.02
N LEU A 162 0.51 19.93 5.94
CA LEU A 162 -0.80 20.60 6.06
C LEU A 162 -1.84 19.66 6.68
N THR A 163 -1.85 18.40 6.25
CA THR A 163 -2.73 17.37 6.82
C THR A 163 -2.42 17.11 8.29
N ASN A 164 -1.14 17.03 8.67
CA ASN A 164 -0.73 16.84 10.07
C ASN A 164 -1.15 18.03 10.95
N LYS A 165 -1.01 19.26 10.47
CA LYS A 165 -1.50 20.47 11.15
C LYS A 165 -3.00 20.43 11.40
N TYR A 166 -3.76 20.05 10.37
CA TYR A 166 -5.21 19.91 10.46
C TYR A 166 -5.62 18.84 11.48
N LEU A 167 -4.96 17.68 11.48
CA LEU A 167 -5.18 16.59 12.45
C LEU A 167 -4.90 17.07 13.87
N ASN A 168 -3.75 17.69 14.12
CA ASN A 168 -3.41 18.21 15.45
C ASN A 168 -4.45 19.22 15.95
N ALA A 169 -4.94 20.11 15.08
CA ALA A 169 -6.00 21.04 15.42
C ALA A 169 -7.32 20.34 15.78
N LYS A 170 -7.71 19.30 15.03
CA LYS A 170 -8.90 18.50 15.34
C LYS A 170 -8.77 17.76 16.67
N ILE A 171 -7.62 17.13 16.92
CA ILE A 171 -7.34 16.38 18.14
C ILE A 171 -7.35 17.33 19.35
N SER A 172 -6.72 18.51 19.23
CA SER A 172 -6.78 19.53 20.29
C SER A 172 -8.21 19.93 20.64
N ARG A 173 -9.04 20.24 19.64
CA ARG A 173 -10.45 20.59 19.84
C ARG A 173 -11.25 19.46 20.48
N LEU A 174 -10.96 18.19 20.11
CA LEU A 174 -11.60 17.03 20.72
C LEU A 174 -11.26 16.93 22.22
N TYR A 175 -9.98 17.04 22.58
CA TYR A 175 -9.55 17.03 23.99
C TYR A 175 -10.11 18.18 24.78
N LYS A 176 -10.28 19.35 24.19
CA LYS A 176 -10.95 20.49 24.82
C LYS A 176 -12.42 20.17 25.15
N LYS A 177 -13.14 19.52 24.23
CA LYS A 177 -14.54 19.07 24.45
C LYS A 177 -14.65 17.98 25.51
N LEU A 178 -13.61 17.15 25.68
CA LEU A 178 -13.54 16.08 26.69
C LEU A 178 -13.03 16.56 28.06
N ASP A 179 -12.91 17.86 28.26
CA ASP A 179 -12.38 18.51 29.47
C ASP A 179 -10.98 18.00 29.88
N LYS A 180 -10.11 17.80 28.87
CA LYS A 180 -8.71 17.40 29.03
C LYS A 180 -7.76 18.51 28.57
N PRO A 181 -7.64 19.64 29.32
CA PRO A 181 -6.92 20.83 28.85
C PRO A 181 -5.43 20.59 28.64
N LYS A 182 -4.80 19.73 29.46
CA LYS A 182 -3.36 19.39 29.28
C LYS A 182 -3.10 18.71 27.94
N ALA A 183 -3.93 17.75 27.54
CA ALA A 183 -3.83 17.07 26.27
C ALA A 183 -4.14 18.00 25.09
N SER A 184 -5.18 18.84 25.23
CA SER A 184 -5.50 19.86 24.21
C SER A 184 -4.30 20.78 23.94
N LYS A 185 -3.68 21.33 24.97
CA LYS A 185 -2.52 22.22 24.86
C LYS A 185 -1.32 21.52 24.20
N LEU A 186 -1.08 20.24 24.51
CA LEU A 186 -0.02 19.45 23.87
C LEU A 186 -0.18 19.38 22.35
N TYR A 187 -1.39 19.21 21.85
CA TYR A 187 -1.65 19.17 20.41
C TYR A 187 -1.64 20.56 19.76
N GLU A 188 -1.99 21.61 20.49
CA GLU A 188 -1.85 23.01 20.04
C GLU A 188 -0.38 23.39 19.80
N THR A 189 0.53 22.96 20.66
CA THR A 189 1.98 23.25 20.50
C THR A 189 2.59 22.57 19.27
N LYS A 190 1.97 21.51 18.75
CA LYS A 190 2.38 20.83 17.50
C LYS A 190 1.92 21.56 16.23
N ILE A 191 1.14 22.65 16.37
CA ILE A 191 0.69 23.49 15.27
C ILE A 191 1.65 24.68 15.18
N PRO A 192 2.42 24.87 14.10
CA PRO A 192 3.27 26.05 13.93
C PRO A 192 2.46 27.34 13.99
N SER A 193 2.97 28.32 14.73
CA SER A 193 2.28 29.58 15.04
C SER A 193 1.86 30.42 13.81
N ASN A 194 2.52 30.23 12.67
CA ASN A 194 2.28 30.98 11.45
C ASN A 194 1.21 30.41 10.52
N SER A 195 0.57 29.30 10.88
CA SER A 195 -0.43 28.67 10.03
C SER A 195 -1.81 28.74 10.68
N LYS A 196 -2.62 29.70 10.26
CA LYS A 196 -4.07 29.62 10.49
C LYS A 196 -4.59 28.45 9.66
N PRO A 197 -5.31 27.47 10.26
CA PRO A 197 -5.91 26.40 9.47
C PRO A 197 -6.85 27.02 8.42
N PRO A 198 -6.87 26.51 7.17
CA PRO A 198 -7.77 27.02 6.16
C PRO A 198 -9.21 26.95 6.67
N VAL A 199 -9.94 28.03 6.55
CA VAL A 199 -11.36 28.08 6.88
C VAL A 199 -12.08 27.28 5.79
N ILE A 200 -12.32 25.99 6.06
CA ILE A 200 -13.10 25.14 5.14
C ILE A 200 -14.56 25.57 5.29
N PRO A 201 -15.18 26.12 4.25
CA PRO A 201 -16.59 26.46 4.26
C PRO A 201 -17.46 25.30 4.71
N TRP A 202 -18.50 25.56 5.48
CA TRP A 202 -19.37 24.52 6.07
C TRP A 202 -19.96 23.55 5.03
N TYR A 203 -20.27 24.03 3.83
CA TYR A 203 -20.81 23.22 2.74
C TYR A 203 -19.78 22.20 2.20
N LYS A 204 -18.47 22.52 2.21
CA LYS A 204 -17.44 21.53 1.84
C LYS A 204 -17.29 20.42 2.87
N LYS A 205 -17.69 20.66 4.13
CA LYS A 205 -17.68 19.62 5.17
C LYS A 205 -18.76 18.56 4.97
N LEU A 206 -19.80 18.85 4.20
CA LEU A 206 -20.89 17.92 3.86
C LEU A 206 -20.50 16.93 2.75
N PHE A 207 -19.47 17.23 1.96
CA PHE A 207 -19.04 16.41 0.82
C PHE A 207 -17.74 15.63 1.07
N TYR A 208 -17.14 15.74 2.25
CA TYR A 208 -15.97 14.98 2.68
C TYR A 208 -16.37 13.97 3.76
N TRP A 209 -17.23 13.01 3.38
CA TRP A 209 -17.47 11.78 4.12
C TRP A 209 -17.03 10.59 3.29
#